data_f6695a71fa8b3357ad2f144a369620e7
#
_entry.id   f6695a71fa8b3357ad2f144a369620e7
#
_cell.length_a   1.000
_cell.length_b   1.000
_cell.length_c   1.000
_cell.angle_alpha   90.00
_cell.angle_beta   90.00
_cell.angle_gamma   90.00
#
_symmetry.space_group_name_H-M   'P 1'
#
loop_
_entity.id
_entity.type
_entity.pdbx_description
1 polymer ?
#
loop_
_entity_poly.entity_id
_entity_poly.type
_entity_poly.pdbx_seq_one_letter_code
_entity_poly.pdbx_strand_id
1 'polypeptide(L)'
;MMEKEIQRKKKVLIDLTNYGSLTAGFGQIAANYAAAFSSMPIEDLHFVYLLRQKYMQEFGPNVTSVPVRRINKFFPFTLPKVDVWHAVNQQRKLLRIAGGTKFIFTIHDFNFLTEKKPWKAKMYLRRMQNKVNKAAVVTTISHYVADVIRQHIDLKGKEIRVIYNGVERIDMLEGTQPSFATGRPFFFTIGQIRRKKNFHLLVDVMRHFPEYDLYICGDA
;
A
#
# COMPACT_ATOMS: atom_id res chain seq x y z
N MET A 1 -27.02 12.18 37.71
CA MET A 1 -26.62 11.23 36.66
C MET A 1 -26.06 12.04 35.52
N MET A 2 -24.75 12.03 35.32
CA MET A 2 -24.14 12.71 34.17
C MET A 2 -24.43 11.83 32.94
N GLU A 3 -25.22 12.32 31.99
CA GLU A 3 -25.37 11.72 30.67
C GLU A 3 -23.97 11.69 30.02
N LYS A 4 -23.42 10.47 29.81
CA LYS A 4 -22.25 10.29 28.96
C LYS A 4 -22.68 10.71 27.55
N GLU A 5 -22.20 11.88 27.11
CA GLU A 5 -22.27 12.28 25.69
C GLU A 5 -21.71 11.14 24.87
N ILE A 6 -22.55 10.47 24.10
CA ILE A 6 -22.11 9.40 23.17
C ILE A 6 -21.27 10.09 22.09
N GLN A 7 -19.97 10.11 22.30
CA GLN A 7 -19.03 10.73 21.39
C GLN A 7 -19.09 9.98 20.04
N ARG A 8 -19.47 10.70 18.98
CA ARG A 8 -19.56 10.13 17.62
C ARG A 8 -18.23 9.52 17.18
N LYS A 9 -18.22 8.23 16.82
CA LYS A 9 -17.04 7.57 16.25
C LYS A 9 -16.54 8.34 15.02
N LYS A 10 -15.23 8.58 14.94
CA LYS A 10 -14.60 9.20 13.76
C LYS A 10 -14.53 8.20 12.63
N LYS A 11 -15.01 8.60 11.46
CA LYS A 11 -14.98 7.75 10.24
C LYS A 11 -13.64 7.89 9.54
N VAL A 12 -12.95 6.77 9.33
CA VAL A 12 -11.63 6.71 8.67
C VAL A 12 -11.77 5.89 7.38
N LEU A 13 -11.68 6.53 6.23
CA LEU A 13 -11.67 5.86 4.95
C LEU A 13 -10.24 5.40 4.61
N ILE A 14 -10.09 4.10 4.40
CA ILE A 14 -8.85 3.48 3.95
C ILE A 14 -8.99 3.11 2.48
N ASP A 15 -8.07 3.60 1.65
CA ASP A 15 -8.07 3.33 0.22
C ASP A 15 -7.40 1.98 -0.10
N LEU A 16 -8.20 0.94 -0.17
CA LEU A 16 -7.79 -0.43 -0.43
C LEU A 16 -8.07 -0.87 -1.88
N THR A 17 -8.07 0.03 -2.85
CA THR A 17 -8.38 -0.29 -4.25
C THR A 17 -7.40 -1.24 -4.93
N ASN A 18 -6.22 -1.47 -4.34
CA ASN A 18 -5.25 -2.47 -4.77
C ASN A 18 -5.49 -3.85 -4.13
N TYR A 19 -6.43 -3.97 -3.20
CA TYR A 19 -6.80 -5.24 -2.57
C TYR A 19 -7.13 -6.32 -3.62
N GLY A 20 -6.73 -7.57 -3.35
CA GLY A 20 -6.90 -8.72 -4.24
C GLY A 20 -5.87 -8.83 -5.37
N SER A 21 -4.87 -7.96 -5.44
CA SER A 21 -3.71 -8.09 -6.33
C SER A 21 -2.53 -8.65 -5.53
N LEU A 22 -2.66 -9.91 -5.06
CA LEU A 22 -1.76 -10.50 -4.07
C LEU A 22 -0.33 -10.73 -4.58
N THR A 23 -0.13 -10.80 -5.89
CA THR A 23 1.20 -10.91 -6.53
C THR A 23 1.95 -9.57 -6.61
N ALA A 24 1.28 -8.45 -6.28
CA ALA A 24 1.86 -7.12 -6.28
C ALA A 24 1.99 -6.58 -4.85
N GLY A 25 3.13 -5.95 -4.54
CA GLY A 25 3.41 -5.41 -3.19
C GLY A 25 2.31 -4.49 -2.63
N PHE A 26 1.69 -3.65 -3.47
CA PHE A 26 0.57 -2.81 -3.03
C PHE A 26 -0.70 -3.60 -2.73
N GLY A 27 -0.88 -4.76 -3.35
CA GLY A 27 -1.99 -5.65 -3.04
C GLY A 27 -1.80 -6.32 -1.68
N GLN A 28 -0.60 -6.80 -1.37
CA GLN A 28 -0.22 -7.34 -0.07
C GLN A 28 -0.40 -6.29 1.04
N ILE A 29 0.07 -5.08 0.82
CA ILE A 29 -0.11 -3.97 1.76
C ILE A 29 -1.60 -3.71 2.01
N ALA A 30 -2.43 -3.65 0.97
CA ALA A 30 -3.86 -3.44 1.12
C ALA A 30 -4.53 -4.60 1.90
N ALA A 31 -4.11 -5.85 1.68
CA ALA A 31 -4.60 -7.00 2.43
C ALA A 31 -4.21 -6.93 3.91
N ASN A 32 -2.95 -6.58 4.22
CA ASN A 32 -2.48 -6.45 5.58
C ASN A 32 -3.18 -5.31 6.34
N TYR A 33 -3.40 -4.17 5.69
CA TYR A 33 -4.21 -3.08 6.29
C TYR A 33 -5.65 -3.54 6.55
N ALA A 34 -6.27 -4.24 5.59
CA ALA A 34 -7.62 -4.75 5.77
C ALA A 34 -7.73 -5.71 6.95
N ALA A 35 -6.82 -6.69 7.04
CA ALA A 35 -6.78 -7.66 8.13
C ALA A 35 -6.56 -6.97 9.48
N ALA A 36 -5.55 -6.09 9.58
CA ALA A 36 -5.21 -5.42 10.82
C ALA A 36 -6.37 -4.57 11.36
N PHE A 37 -7.00 -3.75 10.52
CA PHE A 37 -8.09 -2.89 10.98
C PHE A 37 -9.42 -3.62 11.17
N SER A 38 -9.63 -4.77 10.53
CA SER A 38 -10.83 -5.59 10.78
C SER A 38 -10.74 -6.35 12.11
N SER A 39 -9.52 -6.71 12.54
CA SER A 39 -9.29 -7.46 13.78
C SER A 39 -9.12 -6.55 15.02
N MET A 40 -8.88 -5.25 14.83
CA MET A 40 -8.64 -4.30 15.92
C MET A 40 -9.91 -3.47 16.21
N PRO A 41 -10.69 -3.80 17.25
CA PRO A 41 -11.79 -2.94 17.67
C PRO A 41 -11.19 -1.67 18.30
N ILE A 42 -11.27 -0.54 17.60
CA ILE A 42 -10.92 0.76 18.14
C ILE A 42 -12.21 1.49 18.45
N GLU A 43 -12.49 1.69 19.74
CA GLU A 43 -13.80 2.19 20.21
C GLU A 43 -14.22 3.50 19.57
N ASP A 44 -13.27 4.42 19.35
CA ASP A 44 -13.54 5.77 18.83
C ASP A 44 -13.49 5.86 17.29
N LEU A 45 -13.13 4.79 16.58
CA LEU A 45 -12.99 4.79 15.14
C LEU A 45 -13.99 3.85 14.46
N HIS A 46 -14.43 4.27 13.28
CA HIS A 46 -15.21 3.45 12.35
C HIS A 46 -14.49 3.42 11.00
N PHE A 47 -14.05 2.23 10.58
CA PHE A 47 -13.33 2.07 9.33
C PHE A 47 -14.28 1.94 8.15
N VAL A 48 -13.94 2.64 7.07
CA VAL A 48 -14.62 2.60 5.78
C VAL A 48 -13.61 2.16 4.74
N TYR A 49 -13.79 1.00 4.14
CA TYR A 49 -12.90 0.47 3.11
C TYR A 49 -13.38 0.86 1.73
N LEU A 50 -12.51 1.50 0.96
CA LEU A 50 -12.76 1.79 -0.44
C LEU A 50 -12.16 0.69 -1.30
N LEU A 51 -13.02 -0.14 -1.91
CA LEU A 51 -12.68 -1.40 -2.55
C LEU A 51 -13.18 -1.47 -4.00
N ARG A 52 -12.66 -2.43 -4.77
CA ARG A 52 -13.32 -2.85 -6.01
C ARG A 52 -14.62 -3.59 -5.67
N GLN A 53 -15.67 -3.43 -6.51
CA GLN A 53 -16.99 -3.98 -6.28
C GLN A 53 -16.99 -5.46 -5.87
N LYS A 54 -16.15 -6.28 -6.47
CA LYS A 54 -16.09 -7.72 -6.25
C LYS A 54 -15.61 -8.16 -4.85
N TYR A 55 -15.00 -7.25 -4.06
CA TYR A 55 -14.46 -7.55 -2.74
C TYR A 55 -15.27 -6.95 -1.59
N MET A 56 -16.44 -6.39 -1.87
CA MET A 56 -17.22 -5.66 -0.86
C MET A 56 -17.79 -6.54 0.25
N GLN A 57 -17.96 -7.83 0.00
CA GLN A 57 -18.59 -8.77 0.95
C GLN A 57 -17.55 -9.58 1.77
N GLU A 58 -16.26 -9.32 1.59
CA GLU A 58 -15.20 -10.08 2.26
C GLU A 58 -14.97 -9.66 3.72
N PHE A 59 -15.52 -8.53 4.14
CA PHE A 59 -15.30 -7.96 5.46
C PHE A 59 -16.57 -7.99 6.30
N GLY A 60 -16.41 -8.35 7.58
CA GLY A 60 -17.52 -8.47 8.53
C GLY A 60 -18.16 -7.12 8.90
N PRO A 61 -19.14 -7.13 9.83
CA PRO A 61 -19.96 -5.97 10.15
C PRO A 61 -19.23 -4.82 10.82
N ASN A 62 -18.00 -5.04 11.29
CA ASN A 62 -17.20 -4.01 11.98
C ASN A 62 -16.66 -2.92 11.04
N VAL A 63 -16.71 -3.12 9.73
CA VAL A 63 -16.24 -2.18 8.72
C VAL A 63 -17.33 -1.90 7.69
N THR A 64 -17.36 -0.68 7.17
CA THR A 64 -18.24 -0.34 6.05
C THR A 64 -17.46 -0.46 4.74
N SER A 65 -17.88 -1.30 3.82
CA SER A 65 -17.29 -1.40 2.48
C SER A 65 -17.98 -0.45 1.50
N VAL A 66 -17.21 0.28 0.71
CA VAL A 66 -17.69 1.24 -0.30
C VAL A 66 -17.04 0.94 -1.64
N PRO A 67 -17.82 0.80 -2.72
CA PRO A 67 -17.24 0.51 -4.03
C PRO A 67 -16.55 1.72 -4.64
N VAL A 68 -15.37 1.49 -5.23
CA VAL A 68 -14.75 2.50 -6.09
C VAL A 68 -15.45 2.51 -7.45
N ARG A 69 -15.97 3.67 -7.85
CA ARG A 69 -16.63 3.90 -9.14
C ARG A 69 -15.87 4.95 -9.96
N ARG A 70 -15.98 4.89 -11.28
CA ARG A 70 -15.34 5.91 -12.16
C ARG A 70 -15.78 7.33 -11.84
N ILE A 71 -17.05 7.50 -11.44
CA ILE A 71 -17.64 8.79 -11.07
C ILE A 71 -16.96 9.41 -9.84
N ASN A 72 -16.46 8.61 -8.90
CA ASN A 72 -15.77 9.13 -7.70
C ASN A 72 -14.54 9.99 -8.03
N LYS A 73 -14.02 9.86 -9.26
CA LYS A 73 -12.89 10.68 -9.72
C LYS A 73 -13.26 12.15 -9.85
N PHE A 74 -14.47 12.43 -10.27
CA PHE A 74 -14.93 13.78 -10.60
C PHE A 74 -15.80 14.34 -9.48
N PHE A 75 -16.57 13.49 -8.85
CA PHE A 75 -17.61 13.84 -7.86
C PHE A 75 -17.33 13.17 -6.52
N PRO A 76 -16.53 13.80 -5.64
CA PRO A 76 -16.18 13.23 -4.32
C PRO A 76 -17.39 13.11 -3.39
N PHE A 77 -18.45 13.88 -3.61
CA PHE A 77 -19.69 13.78 -2.84
C PHE A 77 -20.44 12.46 -3.05
N THR A 78 -20.04 11.65 -4.04
CA THR A 78 -20.55 10.28 -4.22
C THR A 78 -19.88 9.26 -3.28
N LEU A 79 -18.91 9.68 -2.50
CA LEU A 79 -18.30 8.92 -1.41
C LEU A 79 -18.91 9.37 -0.07
N PRO A 80 -18.94 8.49 0.94
CA PRO A 80 -19.43 8.88 2.26
C PRO A 80 -18.58 10.01 2.85
N LYS A 81 -19.23 10.88 3.62
CA LYS A 81 -18.52 11.88 4.44
C LYS A 81 -17.70 11.14 5.49
N VAL A 82 -16.41 11.44 5.55
CA VAL A 82 -15.46 10.85 6.50
C VAL A 82 -14.59 11.93 7.14
N ASP A 83 -14.13 11.67 8.34
CA ASP A 83 -13.28 12.61 9.07
C ASP A 83 -11.82 12.53 8.61
N VAL A 84 -11.39 11.32 8.25
CA VAL A 84 -10.04 11.04 7.76
C VAL A 84 -10.11 10.19 6.48
N TRP A 85 -9.23 10.48 5.54
CA TRP A 85 -8.99 9.66 4.35
C TRP A 85 -7.51 9.28 4.29
N HIS A 86 -7.21 8.00 4.34
CA HIS A 86 -5.86 7.48 4.20
C HIS A 86 -5.67 6.84 2.82
N ALA A 87 -4.86 7.47 1.97
CA ALA A 87 -4.35 6.86 0.74
C ALA A 87 -3.09 6.06 1.09
N VAL A 88 -3.22 4.74 1.17
CA VAL A 88 -2.15 3.83 1.62
C VAL A 88 -1.01 3.65 0.61
N ASN A 89 -1.12 4.25 -0.58
CA ASN A 89 -0.04 4.28 -1.57
C ASN A 89 -0.19 5.48 -2.53
N GLN A 90 0.90 5.77 -3.28
CA GLN A 90 0.96 6.92 -4.17
C GLN A 90 0.32 6.72 -5.55
N GLN A 91 0.02 5.51 -5.97
CA GLN A 91 -0.38 5.23 -7.36
C GLN A 91 -1.78 5.74 -7.70
N ARG A 92 -2.64 5.88 -6.70
CA ARG A 92 -4.00 6.27 -6.96
C ARG A 92 -4.14 7.68 -7.52
N LYS A 93 -5.02 7.79 -8.50
CA LYS A 93 -5.50 9.08 -9.04
C LYS A 93 -6.56 9.66 -8.11
N LEU A 94 -6.15 10.12 -6.97
CA LEU A 94 -7.03 10.87 -6.09
C LEU A 94 -7.32 12.23 -6.74
N LEU A 95 -8.56 12.60 -6.86
CA LEU A 95 -8.93 13.79 -7.60
C LEU A 95 -9.42 14.91 -6.70
N ARG A 96 -10.27 14.61 -5.76
CA ARG A 96 -10.80 15.58 -4.81
C ARG A 96 -11.07 14.91 -3.48
N ILE A 97 -10.90 15.67 -2.41
CA ILE A 97 -11.25 15.29 -1.05
C ILE A 97 -12.37 16.22 -0.63
N ALA A 98 -13.39 15.70 0.02
CA ALA A 98 -14.48 16.52 0.55
C ALA A 98 -13.94 17.52 1.57
N GLY A 99 -14.51 18.73 1.63
CA GLY A 99 -14.13 19.73 2.61
C GLY A 99 -14.28 19.20 4.03
N GLY A 100 -13.33 19.55 4.91
CA GLY A 100 -13.29 19.09 6.29
C GLY A 100 -12.65 17.72 6.54
N THR A 101 -12.38 16.93 5.49
CA THR A 101 -11.70 15.62 5.60
C THR A 101 -10.20 15.81 5.74
N LYS A 102 -9.58 15.26 6.78
CA LYS A 102 -8.12 15.20 6.93
C LYS A 102 -7.56 14.11 6.02
N PHE A 103 -6.56 14.46 5.19
CA PHE A 103 -5.97 13.53 4.24
C PHE A 103 -4.60 13.05 4.74
N ILE A 104 -4.43 11.73 4.84
CA ILE A 104 -3.16 11.06 5.10
C ILE A 104 -2.67 10.45 3.79
N PHE A 105 -1.43 10.74 3.42
CA PHE A 105 -0.85 10.29 2.16
C PHE A 105 0.44 9.52 2.39
N THR A 106 0.42 8.21 2.08
CA THR A 106 1.60 7.34 2.17
C THR A 106 2.32 7.27 0.83
N ILE A 107 3.64 7.49 0.87
CA ILE A 107 4.55 7.39 -0.28
C ILE A 107 5.49 6.22 -0.04
N HIS A 108 5.50 5.23 -0.94
CA HIS A 108 6.32 4.02 -0.83
C HIS A 108 7.66 4.12 -1.58
N ASP A 109 7.64 4.71 -2.76
CA ASP A 109 8.82 4.76 -3.63
C ASP A 109 8.77 5.89 -4.66
N PHE A 110 9.89 6.08 -5.33
CA PHE A 110 10.07 6.95 -6.49
C PHE A 110 10.62 6.20 -7.70
N ASN A 111 10.36 4.90 -7.81
CA ASN A 111 10.86 4.05 -8.91
C ASN A 111 10.56 4.61 -10.29
N PHE A 112 9.49 5.39 -10.44
CA PHE A 112 9.15 6.04 -11.69
C PHE A 112 10.22 7.04 -12.18
N LEU A 113 11.09 7.54 -11.30
CA LEU A 113 12.19 8.45 -11.68
C LEU A 113 13.20 7.76 -12.60
N THR A 114 13.46 6.47 -12.36
CA THR A 114 14.39 5.65 -13.13
C THR A 114 13.69 4.80 -14.20
N GLU A 115 12.44 4.39 -13.95
CA GLU A 115 11.70 3.49 -14.83
C GLU A 115 10.95 4.18 -15.97
N LYS A 116 10.69 5.48 -15.86
CA LYS A 116 9.85 6.21 -16.84
C LYS A 116 10.66 7.23 -17.62
N LYS A 117 10.19 7.53 -18.83
CA LYS A 117 10.75 8.64 -19.61
C LYS A 117 10.66 9.96 -18.82
N PRO A 118 11.62 10.89 -18.96
CA PRO A 118 11.72 12.11 -18.14
C PRO A 118 10.42 12.91 -18.04
N TRP A 119 9.69 13.08 -19.15
CA TRP A 119 8.43 13.82 -19.15
C TRP A 119 7.34 13.13 -18.32
N LYS A 120 7.31 11.77 -18.32
CA LYS A 120 6.39 11.00 -17.48
C LYS A 120 6.77 11.11 -16.00
N ALA A 121 8.06 11.01 -15.70
CA ALA A 121 8.56 11.20 -14.34
C ALA A 121 8.16 12.58 -13.79
N LYS A 122 8.36 13.67 -14.56
CA LYS A 122 7.94 15.02 -14.20
C LYS A 122 6.43 15.12 -13.96
N MET A 123 5.62 14.45 -14.78
CA MET A 123 4.17 14.38 -14.58
C MET A 123 3.79 13.67 -13.27
N TYR A 124 4.47 12.57 -12.92
CA TYR A 124 4.24 11.85 -11.66
C TYR A 124 4.67 12.69 -10.45
N LEU A 125 5.82 13.35 -10.49
CA LEU A 125 6.25 14.28 -9.45
C LEU A 125 5.20 15.39 -9.22
N ARG A 126 4.72 16.03 -10.29
CA ARG A 126 3.67 17.06 -10.17
C ARG A 126 2.39 16.53 -9.52
N ARG A 127 1.98 15.31 -9.89
CA ARG A 127 0.80 14.66 -9.26
C ARG A 127 1.03 14.35 -7.79
N MET A 128 2.23 13.90 -7.43
CA MET A 128 2.62 13.63 -6.05
C MET A 128 2.65 14.92 -5.23
N GLN A 129 3.27 15.99 -5.76
CA GLN A 129 3.28 17.30 -5.15
C GLN A 129 1.86 17.82 -4.86
N ASN A 130 0.94 17.68 -5.81
CA ASN A 130 -0.46 18.09 -5.63
C ASN A 130 -1.15 17.30 -4.50
N LYS A 131 -0.81 16.04 -4.28
CA LYS A 131 -1.32 15.23 -3.17
C LYS A 131 -0.70 15.67 -1.84
N VAL A 132 0.62 15.88 -1.81
CA VAL A 132 1.31 16.39 -0.62
C VAL A 132 0.78 17.76 -0.21
N ASN A 133 0.51 18.65 -1.15
CA ASN A 133 -0.09 19.95 -0.84
C ASN A 133 -1.44 19.83 -0.10
N LYS A 134 -2.22 18.80 -0.40
CA LYS A 134 -3.54 18.53 0.23
C LYS A 134 -3.43 17.70 1.49
N ALA A 135 -2.34 16.98 1.70
CA ALA A 135 -2.18 16.10 2.84
C ALA A 135 -2.07 16.90 4.15
N ALA A 136 -2.82 16.48 5.16
CA ALA A 136 -2.61 16.92 6.54
C ALA A 136 -1.38 16.22 7.15
N VAL A 137 -1.14 14.96 6.75
CA VAL A 137 0.01 14.16 7.19
C VAL A 137 0.58 13.42 5.99
N VAL A 138 1.91 13.46 5.84
CA VAL A 138 2.65 12.66 4.87
C VAL A 138 3.34 11.53 5.61
N THR A 139 3.14 10.31 5.16
CA THR A 139 3.81 9.12 5.72
C THR A 139 4.65 8.44 4.65
N THR A 140 5.66 7.70 5.07
CA THR A 140 6.50 6.89 4.20
C THR A 140 6.97 5.63 4.90
N ILE A 141 7.48 4.66 4.13
CA ILE A 141 7.81 3.32 4.62
C ILE A 141 9.27 3.16 5.09
N SER A 142 10.12 4.17 4.89
CA SER A 142 11.53 4.12 5.32
C SER A 142 12.16 5.51 5.38
N HIS A 143 13.26 5.63 6.11
CA HIS A 143 14.07 6.84 6.13
C HIS A 143 14.65 7.16 4.75
N TYR A 144 15.08 6.14 3.99
CA TYR A 144 15.55 6.33 2.62
C TYR A 144 14.50 7.04 1.76
N VAL A 145 13.25 6.57 1.77
CA VAL A 145 12.18 7.22 0.99
C VAL A 145 11.85 8.62 1.53
N ALA A 146 11.97 8.84 2.84
CA ALA A 146 11.79 10.17 3.42
C ALA A 146 12.83 11.17 2.87
N ASP A 147 14.07 10.74 2.70
CA ASP A 147 15.13 11.58 2.13
C ASP A 147 14.89 11.87 0.64
N VAL A 148 14.44 10.86 -0.13
CA VAL A 148 14.04 11.06 -1.54
C VAL A 148 12.85 12.01 -1.65
N ILE A 149 11.88 11.95 -0.72
CA ILE A 149 10.77 12.91 -0.67
C ILE A 149 11.32 14.34 -0.49
N ARG A 150 12.22 14.56 0.48
CA ARG A 150 12.79 15.88 0.74
C ARG A 150 13.56 16.45 -0.45
N GLN A 151 14.19 15.59 -1.26
CA GLN A 151 14.94 16.00 -2.47
C GLN A 151 14.02 16.42 -3.63
N HIS A 152 12.82 15.85 -3.74
CA HIS A 152 11.98 15.99 -4.94
C HIS A 152 10.63 16.67 -4.71
N ILE A 153 10.19 16.81 -3.46
CA ILE A 153 8.86 17.31 -3.09
C ILE A 153 8.99 18.46 -2.10
N ASP A 154 8.34 19.55 -2.41
CA ASP A 154 8.17 20.66 -1.46
C ASP A 154 7.11 20.29 -0.41
N LEU A 155 7.55 20.07 0.80
CA LEU A 155 6.71 19.70 1.93
C LEU A 155 5.94 20.87 2.53
N LYS A 156 6.32 22.11 2.21
CA LYS A 156 5.70 23.33 2.79
C LYS A 156 5.67 23.32 4.32
N GLY A 157 6.77 22.89 4.93
CA GLY A 157 6.90 22.77 6.38
C GLY A 157 6.21 21.56 7.03
N LYS A 158 5.62 20.66 6.25
CA LYS A 158 5.00 19.44 6.81
C LYS A 158 6.06 18.44 7.24
N GLU A 159 5.79 17.79 8.36
CA GLU A 159 6.57 16.66 8.85
C GLU A 159 6.28 15.39 8.03
N ILE A 160 7.31 14.58 7.80
CA ILE A 160 7.17 13.23 7.27
C ILE A 160 7.22 12.26 8.45
N ARG A 161 6.23 11.38 8.55
CA ARG A 161 6.26 10.27 9.51
C ARG A 161 6.70 8.99 8.82
N VAL A 162 7.78 8.39 9.32
CA VAL A 162 8.27 7.10 8.84
C VAL A 162 7.52 6.00 9.60
N ILE A 163 6.79 5.16 8.87
CA ILE A 163 6.06 4.01 9.40
C ILE A 163 6.43 2.83 8.50
N TYR A 164 7.24 1.92 9.02
CA TYR A 164 7.67 0.73 8.27
C TYR A 164 6.48 -0.17 7.94
N ASN A 165 6.55 -0.86 6.81
CA ASN A 165 5.57 -1.88 6.50
C ASN A 165 5.68 -3.02 7.51
N GLY A 166 4.53 -3.50 7.99
CA GLY A 166 4.47 -4.72 8.78
C GLY A 166 4.79 -5.95 7.92
N VAL A 167 5.34 -6.96 8.58
CA VAL A 167 5.60 -8.28 8.01
C VAL A 167 4.82 -9.29 8.82
N GLU A 168 4.17 -10.23 8.14
CA GLU A 168 3.50 -11.34 8.80
C GLU A 168 4.53 -12.28 9.42
N ARG A 169 4.24 -12.79 10.61
CA ARG A 169 5.07 -13.81 11.25
C ARG A 169 4.79 -15.15 10.59
N ILE A 170 5.79 -15.65 9.85
CA ILE A 170 5.71 -16.92 9.13
C ILE A 170 6.31 -18.10 9.93
N ASP A 171 6.96 -17.83 11.05
CA ASP A 171 7.56 -18.80 11.93
C ASP A 171 6.55 -19.79 12.57
N MET A 172 5.25 -19.46 12.49
CA MET A 172 4.14 -20.27 12.98
C MET A 172 3.45 -21.10 11.88
N LEU A 173 3.90 -20.99 10.63
CA LEU A 173 3.31 -21.72 9.52
C LEU A 173 4.02 -23.07 9.33
N GLU A 174 3.25 -24.17 9.36
CA GLU A 174 3.75 -25.46 8.94
C GLU A 174 4.02 -25.44 7.43
N GLY A 175 5.28 -25.62 7.06
CA GLY A 175 5.70 -25.69 5.66
C GLY A 175 5.68 -27.14 5.16
N THR A 176 5.25 -27.34 3.93
CA THR A 176 5.45 -28.59 3.20
C THR A 176 6.47 -28.41 2.11
N GLN A 177 7.36 -29.42 1.94
CA GLN A 177 8.33 -29.39 0.84
C GLN A 177 7.59 -29.51 -0.50
N PRO A 178 7.84 -28.61 -1.46
CA PRO A 178 7.24 -28.72 -2.79
C PRO A 178 7.69 -30.00 -3.52
N SER A 179 6.81 -30.60 -4.31
CA SER A 179 7.09 -31.85 -5.04
C SER A 179 8.22 -31.73 -6.06
N PHE A 180 8.54 -30.52 -6.51
CA PHE A 180 9.64 -30.25 -7.44
C PHE A 180 11.00 -30.08 -6.74
N ALA A 181 11.04 -30.03 -5.41
CA ALA A 181 12.30 -29.85 -4.68
C ALA A 181 13.16 -31.13 -4.74
N THR A 182 14.41 -30.98 -5.13
CA THR A 182 15.34 -32.09 -5.36
C THR A 182 15.97 -32.66 -4.07
N GLY A 183 15.82 -31.97 -2.94
CA GLY A 183 16.52 -32.26 -1.70
C GLY A 183 17.95 -31.71 -1.63
N ARG A 184 18.45 -31.08 -2.71
CA ARG A 184 19.75 -30.40 -2.72
C ARG A 184 19.69 -29.06 -1.95
N PRO A 185 20.81 -28.55 -1.44
CA PRO A 185 20.88 -27.18 -0.95
C PRO A 185 20.40 -26.21 -2.00
N PHE A 186 19.77 -25.10 -1.60
CA PHE A 186 19.20 -24.17 -2.57
C PHE A 186 19.29 -22.72 -2.15
N PHE A 187 19.32 -21.85 -3.16
CA PHE A 187 19.04 -20.44 -3.05
C PHE A 187 17.58 -20.18 -3.42
N PHE A 188 16.92 -19.31 -2.66
CA PHE A 188 15.53 -18.94 -2.90
C PHE A 188 15.38 -17.43 -3.07
N THR A 189 14.60 -17.01 -4.06
CA THR A 189 14.21 -15.61 -4.21
C THR A 189 12.76 -15.51 -4.65
N ILE A 190 12.09 -14.42 -4.22
CA ILE A 190 10.69 -14.15 -4.55
C ILE A 190 10.52 -12.74 -5.13
N GLY A 191 9.69 -12.61 -6.16
CA GLY A 191 9.33 -11.33 -6.75
C GLY A 191 8.89 -11.45 -8.19
N GLN A 192 8.26 -10.40 -8.72
CA GLN A 192 7.89 -10.37 -10.14
C GLN A 192 9.12 -10.53 -11.02
N ILE A 193 9.05 -11.42 -12.03
CA ILE A 193 10.16 -11.66 -12.97
C ILE A 193 10.24 -10.46 -13.92
N ARG A 194 11.01 -9.46 -13.52
CA ARG A 194 11.20 -8.21 -14.27
C ARG A 194 12.67 -7.81 -14.29
N ARG A 195 13.09 -7.14 -15.37
CA ARG A 195 14.49 -6.68 -15.56
C ARG A 195 15.07 -5.97 -14.34
N LYS A 196 14.28 -5.13 -13.64
CA LYS A 196 14.70 -4.40 -12.44
C LYS A 196 15.03 -5.28 -11.23
N LYS A 197 14.55 -6.53 -11.21
CA LYS A 197 14.85 -7.50 -10.14
C LYS A 197 16.16 -8.26 -10.38
N ASN A 198 16.75 -8.08 -11.55
CA ASN A 198 18.08 -8.56 -11.90
C ASN A 198 18.30 -10.08 -11.73
N PHE A 199 17.24 -10.89 -11.89
CA PHE A 199 17.33 -12.33 -11.69
C PHE A 199 18.33 -13.02 -12.64
N HIS A 200 18.61 -12.42 -13.81
CA HIS A 200 19.62 -12.93 -14.73
C HIS A 200 21.02 -13.00 -14.10
N LEU A 201 21.35 -12.04 -13.23
CA LEU A 201 22.60 -12.08 -12.48
C LEU A 201 22.68 -13.32 -11.58
N LEU A 202 21.56 -13.73 -10.96
CA LEU A 202 21.53 -14.93 -10.12
C LEU A 202 21.81 -16.18 -10.93
N VAL A 203 21.29 -16.28 -12.16
CA VAL A 203 21.59 -17.40 -13.06
C VAL A 203 23.08 -17.48 -13.38
N ASP A 204 23.74 -16.34 -13.63
CA ASP A 204 25.18 -16.30 -13.86
C ASP A 204 25.98 -16.69 -12.60
N VAL A 205 25.54 -16.24 -11.43
CA VAL A 205 26.16 -16.61 -10.13
C VAL A 205 26.08 -18.11 -9.87
N MET A 206 24.99 -18.77 -10.26
CA MET A 206 24.80 -20.22 -10.06
C MET A 206 25.84 -21.09 -10.78
N ARG A 207 26.55 -20.56 -11.78
CA ARG A 207 27.69 -21.27 -12.40
C ARG A 207 28.84 -21.56 -11.42
N HIS A 208 28.92 -20.80 -10.34
CA HIS A 208 29.92 -20.98 -9.28
C HIS A 208 29.42 -21.89 -8.13
N PHE A 209 28.16 -22.31 -8.18
CA PHE A 209 27.52 -23.13 -7.15
C PHE A 209 26.77 -24.32 -7.77
N PRO A 210 27.48 -25.23 -8.49
CA PRO A 210 26.84 -26.33 -9.22
C PRO A 210 26.13 -27.35 -8.32
N GLU A 211 26.45 -27.37 -7.02
CA GLU A 211 25.82 -28.22 -6.00
C GLU A 211 24.50 -27.66 -5.45
N TYR A 212 24.17 -26.39 -5.75
CA TYR A 212 22.95 -25.75 -5.27
C TYR A 212 21.90 -25.64 -6.38
N ASP A 213 20.64 -25.64 -5.97
CA ASP A 213 19.52 -25.28 -6.83
C ASP A 213 19.17 -23.80 -6.66
N LEU A 214 18.55 -23.20 -7.67
CA LEU A 214 18.01 -21.84 -7.59
C LEU A 214 16.49 -21.87 -7.84
N TYR A 215 15.73 -21.53 -6.83
CA TYR A 215 14.29 -21.37 -6.94
C TYR A 215 13.90 -19.89 -7.02
N ILE A 216 13.28 -19.50 -8.14
CA ILE A 216 12.76 -18.15 -8.38
C ILE A 216 11.24 -18.22 -8.39
N CYS A 217 10.60 -17.65 -7.39
CA CYS A 217 9.13 -17.62 -7.24
C CYS A 217 8.57 -16.25 -7.62
N GLY A 218 7.60 -16.20 -8.54
CA GLY A 218 6.92 -14.96 -8.90
C GLY A 218 6.24 -15.01 -10.26
N ASP A 219 5.44 -13.98 -10.53
CA ASP A 219 4.76 -13.81 -11.82
C ASP A 219 5.69 -13.16 -12.86
N ALA A 220 5.53 -13.55 -14.14
CA ALA A 220 6.24 -12.99 -15.29
C ALA A 220 5.51 -11.78 -15.88
#